data_6af438d0b3721ab14471d4dd13107903
#
_entry.id   6af438d0b3721ab14471d4dd13107903
#
_cell.length_a   1.000
_cell.length_b   1.000
_cell.length_c   1.000
_cell.angle_alpha   90.00
_cell.angle_beta   90.00
_cell.angle_gamma   90.00
#
_symmetry.space_group_name_H-M   'P 1'
#
loop_
_entity.id
_entity.type
_entity.pdbx_description
1 polymer ?
#
loop_
_entity_poly.entity_id
_entity_poly.type
_entity_poly.pdbx_seq_one_letter_code
_entity_poly.pdbx_strand_id
1 'polypeptide(L)'
;MFGYNADAIVTPCEPGVVRRVLSWSDEMMMCEISFEKGAKGNFHHHPHEQITYVAEGSFSFTIDGETKTVNKGDSVYMPPNAEHGVTCLEGGKLVDVFHPKREDFLRK
;
A
#
# COMPACT_ATOMS: atom_id res chain seq x y z
N MET A 1 -17.07 11.70 -0.80
CA MET A 1 -17.40 10.66 -1.80
C MET A 1 -17.52 9.31 -1.13
N PHE A 2 -18.27 8.41 -1.75
CA PHE A 2 -18.27 7.01 -1.35
C PHE A 2 -17.32 6.25 -2.29
N GLY A 3 -16.46 5.40 -1.74
CA GLY A 3 -15.52 4.60 -2.51
C GLY A 3 -15.92 3.13 -2.50
N TYR A 4 -16.80 2.73 -3.42
CA TYR A 4 -17.19 1.33 -3.53
C TYR A 4 -16.08 0.52 -4.18
N ASN A 5 -15.75 -0.64 -3.61
CA ASN A 5 -14.69 -1.50 -4.15
C ASN A 5 -14.96 -1.91 -5.60
N ALA A 6 -16.24 -2.14 -5.95
CA ALA A 6 -16.63 -2.49 -7.31
C ALA A 6 -16.32 -1.40 -8.34
N ASP A 7 -16.20 -0.14 -7.90
CA ASP A 7 -15.95 1.02 -8.78
C ASP A 7 -14.52 1.54 -8.65
N ALA A 8 -13.65 0.82 -7.95
CA ALA A 8 -12.27 1.24 -7.72
C ALA A 8 -11.49 1.36 -9.02
N ILE A 9 -10.49 2.24 -9.01
CA ILE A 9 -9.50 2.30 -10.09
C ILE A 9 -8.53 1.15 -9.84
N VAL A 10 -8.58 0.12 -10.69
CA VAL A 10 -7.79 -1.10 -10.54
C VAL A 10 -6.57 -1.03 -11.44
N THR A 11 -5.40 -1.22 -10.85
CA THR A 11 -4.14 -1.21 -11.59
C THR A 11 -3.28 -2.39 -11.18
N PRO A 12 -2.91 -3.28 -12.13
CA PRO A 12 -1.89 -4.28 -11.85
C PRO A 12 -0.54 -3.57 -11.69
N CYS A 13 0.18 -3.93 -10.65
CA CYS A 13 1.49 -3.37 -10.34
C CYS A 13 2.59 -4.39 -10.67
N GLU A 14 3.45 -4.74 -9.69
CA GLU A 14 4.41 -5.82 -9.88
C GLU A 14 3.68 -7.18 -9.98
N PRO A 15 4.35 -8.24 -10.47
CA PRO A 15 3.72 -9.56 -10.53
C PRO A 15 3.10 -9.97 -9.20
N GLY A 16 1.82 -10.35 -9.24
CA GLY A 16 1.07 -10.78 -8.05
C GLY A 16 0.57 -9.64 -7.18
N VAL A 17 0.67 -8.39 -7.62
CA VAL A 17 0.23 -7.20 -6.85
C VAL A 17 -0.80 -6.41 -7.64
N VAL A 18 -1.94 -6.16 -7.03
CA VAL A 18 -3.02 -5.37 -7.64
C VAL A 18 -3.44 -4.26 -6.69
N ARG A 19 -3.46 -3.03 -7.20
CA ARG A 19 -3.87 -1.84 -6.45
C ARG A 19 -5.29 -1.43 -6.82
N ARG A 20 -6.07 -1.11 -5.80
CA ARG A 20 -7.40 -0.51 -5.94
C ARG A 20 -7.43 0.83 -5.23
N VAL A 21 -7.70 1.91 -5.95
CA VAL A 21 -7.91 3.23 -5.34
C VAL A 21 -9.37 3.31 -4.96
N LEU A 22 -9.64 3.52 -3.67
CA LEU A 22 -10.99 3.51 -3.12
C LEU A 22 -11.60 4.91 -3.06
N SER A 23 -11.17 5.72 -2.10
CA SER A 23 -11.66 7.07 -1.92
C SER A 23 -10.52 8.04 -1.69
N TRP A 24 -10.73 9.30 -2.02
CA TRP A 24 -9.70 10.33 -1.86
C TRP A 24 -10.30 11.73 -1.81
N SER A 25 -9.49 12.65 -1.32
CA SER A 25 -9.70 14.09 -1.43
C SER A 25 -8.38 14.69 -1.92
N ASP A 26 -8.23 16.00 -1.94
CA ASP A 26 -6.95 16.62 -2.28
C ASP A 26 -5.87 16.29 -1.24
N GLU A 27 -6.27 16.03 0.00
CA GLU A 27 -5.36 15.82 1.12
C GLU A 27 -5.10 14.35 1.46
N MET A 28 -5.99 13.44 1.09
CA MET A 28 -5.92 12.04 1.52
C MET A 28 -6.33 11.09 0.42
N MET A 29 -5.78 9.88 0.47
CA MET A 29 -6.20 8.79 -0.41
C MET A 29 -6.11 7.47 0.33
N MET A 30 -7.11 6.61 0.12
CA MET A 30 -7.09 5.23 0.59
C MET A 30 -7.03 4.28 -0.58
N CYS A 31 -6.08 3.34 -0.50
CA CYS A 31 -5.91 2.26 -1.48
C CYS A 31 -5.92 0.92 -0.80
N GLU A 32 -6.37 -0.10 -1.52
CA GLU A 32 -6.29 -1.49 -1.10
C GLU A 32 -5.36 -2.21 -2.07
N ILE A 33 -4.36 -2.89 -1.54
CA ILE A 33 -3.35 -3.58 -2.34
C ILE A 33 -3.43 -5.07 -2.02
N SER A 34 -3.75 -5.88 -3.03
CA SER A 34 -3.79 -7.34 -2.89
C SER A 34 -2.46 -7.93 -3.34
N PHE A 35 -1.95 -8.88 -2.56
CA PHE A 35 -0.68 -9.55 -2.82
C PHE A 35 -0.85 -11.05 -2.85
N GLU A 36 -0.32 -11.70 -3.87
CA GLU A 36 -0.11 -13.14 -3.86
C GLU A 36 1.09 -13.46 -2.95
N LYS A 37 1.12 -14.69 -2.42
CA LYS A 37 2.26 -15.14 -1.62
C LYS A 37 3.56 -15.00 -2.41
N GLY A 38 4.57 -14.41 -1.79
CA GLY A 38 5.88 -14.17 -2.41
C GLY A 38 5.96 -12.92 -3.27
N ALA A 39 4.85 -12.26 -3.55
CA ALA A 39 4.86 -11.03 -4.33
C ALA A 39 5.53 -9.89 -3.55
N LYS A 40 6.10 -8.94 -4.29
CA LYS A 40 6.88 -7.85 -3.72
C LYS A 40 6.36 -6.49 -4.18
N GLY A 41 6.31 -5.54 -3.25
CA GLY A 41 6.29 -4.13 -3.56
C GLY A 41 7.73 -3.63 -3.58
N ASN A 42 8.20 -3.19 -4.75
CA ASN A 42 9.59 -2.78 -4.92
C ASN A 42 9.98 -1.61 -4.03
N PHE A 43 11.26 -1.53 -3.68
CA PHE A 43 11.77 -0.39 -2.91
C PHE A 43 11.58 0.90 -3.69
N HIS A 44 11.01 1.89 -3.01
CA HIS A 44 10.78 3.22 -3.57
C HIS A 44 10.64 4.24 -2.43
N HIS A 45 10.58 5.50 -2.80
CA HIS A 45 10.26 6.59 -1.87
C HIS A 45 9.38 7.60 -2.59
N HIS A 46 8.64 8.37 -1.83
CA HIS A 46 7.77 9.42 -2.34
C HIS A 46 7.61 10.52 -1.28
N PRO A 47 7.27 11.76 -1.68
CA PRO A 47 7.13 12.88 -0.74
C PRO A 47 5.92 12.76 0.18
N HIS A 48 5.00 11.86 -0.12
CA HIS A 48 3.80 11.61 0.68
C HIS A 48 4.18 10.87 1.97
N GLU A 49 3.50 11.19 3.07
CA GLU A 49 3.52 10.28 4.21
C GLU A 49 2.46 9.21 4.02
N GLN A 50 2.67 8.06 4.64
CA GLN A 50 1.84 6.88 4.42
C GLN A 50 1.66 6.11 5.72
N ILE A 51 0.43 5.65 5.97
CA ILE A 51 0.15 4.63 6.98
C ILE A 51 -0.41 3.41 6.24
N THR A 52 0.10 2.24 6.58
CA THR A 52 -0.36 0.98 6.01
C THR A 52 -0.90 0.08 7.10
N TYR A 53 -2.08 -0.46 6.90
CA TYR A 53 -2.73 -1.42 7.80
C TYR A 53 -2.74 -2.79 7.12
N VAL A 54 -2.34 -3.83 7.86
CA VAL A 54 -2.38 -5.21 7.37
C VAL A 54 -3.79 -5.76 7.58
N ALA A 55 -4.58 -5.79 6.51
CA ALA A 55 -5.95 -6.31 6.59
C ALA A 55 -6.01 -7.83 6.55
N GLU A 56 -5.11 -8.47 5.82
CA GLU A 56 -5.00 -9.92 5.69
C GLU A 56 -3.55 -10.31 5.46
N GLY A 57 -3.17 -11.49 5.93
CA GLY A 57 -1.87 -12.09 5.64
C GLY A 57 -0.74 -11.60 6.52
N SER A 58 0.47 -11.79 6.03
CA SER A 58 1.72 -11.50 6.74
C SER A 58 2.74 -10.94 5.75
N PHE A 59 3.49 -9.93 6.18
CA PHE A 59 4.40 -9.19 5.31
C PHE A 59 5.72 -8.90 6.01
N SER A 60 6.80 -8.90 5.24
CA SER A 60 8.10 -8.38 5.66
C SER A 60 8.22 -6.98 5.10
N PHE A 61 8.26 -5.97 5.98
CA PHE A 61 8.43 -4.55 5.61
C PHE A 61 9.83 -4.09 5.90
N THR A 62 10.39 -3.32 4.99
CA THR A 62 11.67 -2.63 5.20
C THR A 62 11.44 -1.13 5.05
N ILE A 63 11.83 -0.36 6.06
CA ILE A 63 11.75 1.10 6.07
C ILE A 63 13.12 1.64 6.47
N ASP A 64 13.76 2.42 5.59
CA ASP A 64 15.08 3.01 5.83
C ASP A 64 16.08 1.99 6.40
N GLY A 65 16.09 0.79 5.82
CA GLY A 65 17.02 -0.27 6.19
C GLY A 65 16.61 -1.14 7.37
N GLU A 66 15.52 -0.82 8.07
CA GLU A 66 14.99 -1.63 9.16
C GLU A 66 13.90 -2.57 8.64
N THR A 67 14.10 -3.88 8.82
CA THR A 67 13.15 -4.90 8.36
C THR A 67 12.45 -5.55 9.53
N LYS A 68 11.12 -5.61 9.49
CA LYS A 68 10.29 -6.29 10.48
C LYS A 68 9.13 -7.03 9.82
N THR A 69 8.66 -8.08 10.48
CA THR A 69 7.46 -8.79 10.07
C THR A 69 6.25 -8.15 10.72
N VAL A 70 5.21 -7.92 9.91
CA VAL A 70 3.91 -7.42 10.37
C VAL A 70 2.83 -8.39 9.94
N ASN A 71 1.83 -8.57 10.79
CA ASN A 71 0.76 -9.54 10.61
C ASN A 71 -0.60 -8.83 10.60
N LYS A 72 -1.64 -9.56 10.24
CA LYS A 72 -3.01 -9.06 10.28
C LYS A 72 -3.29 -8.27 11.55
N GLY A 73 -3.76 -7.04 11.41
CA GLY A 73 -4.07 -6.13 12.50
C GLY A 73 -2.96 -5.15 12.86
N ASP A 74 -1.75 -5.36 12.33
CA ASP A 74 -0.62 -4.45 12.56
C ASP A 74 -0.63 -3.30 11.58
N SER A 75 0.08 -2.23 11.91
CA SER A 75 0.23 -1.08 11.03
C SER A 75 1.66 -0.57 11.01
N VAL A 76 1.97 0.16 9.94
CA VAL A 76 3.29 0.71 9.68
C VAL A 76 3.15 2.16 9.26
N TYR A 77 3.94 3.06 9.87
CA TYR A 77 4.03 4.44 9.44
C TYR A 77 5.31 4.67 8.66
N MET A 78 5.18 5.30 7.50
CA MET A 78 6.30 5.66 6.63
C MET A 78 6.36 7.19 6.48
N PRO A 79 7.38 7.85 7.06
CA PRO A 79 7.51 9.30 6.91
C PRO A 79 7.80 9.69 5.45
N PRO A 80 7.62 10.99 5.10
CA PRO A 80 7.93 11.46 3.75
C PRO A 80 9.34 11.09 3.33
N ASN A 81 9.48 10.58 2.10
CA ASN A 81 10.75 10.22 1.46
C ASN A 81 11.49 9.06 2.10
N ALA A 82 10.94 8.36 3.08
CA ALA A 82 11.55 7.14 3.61
C ALA A 82 11.54 6.05 2.55
N GLU A 83 12.70 5.45 2.28
CA GLU A 83 12.77 4.32 1.35
C GLU A 83 12.11 3.11 1.99
N HIS A 84 11.18 2.50 1.29
CA HIS A 84 10.45 1.35 1.81
C HIS A 84 10.15 0.33 0.73
N GLY A 85 9.98 -0.90 1.16
CA GLY A 85 9.58 -2.02 0.32
C GLY A 85 8.94 -3.10 1.16
N VAL A 86 8.28 -4.05 0.50
CA VAL A 86 7.52 -5.10 1.17
C VAL A 86 7.61 -6.40 0.40
N THR A 87 7.62 -7.51 1.15
CA THR A 87 7.46 -8.85 0.58
C THR A 87 6.28 -9.52 1.28
N CYS A 88 5.37 -10.07 0.50
CA CYS A 88 4.23 -10.81 1.03
C CYS A 88 4.68 -12.22 1.43
N LEU A 89 4.57 -12.55 2.73
CA LEU A 89 4.94 -13.86 3.26
C LEU A 89 3.80 -14.85 3.13
N GLU A 90 2.58 -14.39 3.41
CA GLU A 90 1.35 -15.16 3.22
C GLU A 90 0.41 -14.30 2.39
N GLY A 91 -0.28 -14.87 1.41
CA GLY A 91 -1.21 -14.14 0.55
C GLY A 91 -2.08 -13.19 1.35
N GLY A 92 -2.17 -11.92 0.95
CA GLY A 92 -2.78 -10.96 1.80
C GLY A 92 -3.17 -9.65 1.15
N LYS A 93 -3.50 -8.71 2.01
CA LYS A 93 -4.05 -7.42 1.61
C LYS A 93 -3.59 -6.34 2.57
N LEU A 94 -3.08 -5.26 2.00
CA LEU A 94 -2.71 -4.04 2.71
C LEU A 94 -3.71 -2.93 2.40
N VAL A 95 -3.97 -2.08 3.38
CA VAL A 95 -4.70 -0.84 3.17
C VAL A 95 -3.72 0.30 3.37
N ASP A 96 -3.48 1.08 2.31
CA ASP A 96 -2.57 2.22 2.33
C ASP A 96 -3.37 3.51 2.42
N VAL A 97 -2.96 4.39 3.34
CA VAL A 97 -3.50 5.75 3.46
C VAL A 97 -2.37 6.73 3.19
N PHE A 98 -2.56 7.60 2.20
CA PHE A 98 -1.56 8.59 1.79
C PHE A 98 -2.01 10.01 2.14
N HIS A 99 -1.05 10.87 2.48
CA HIS A 99 -1.23 12.31 2.63
C HIS A 99 -0.02 13.03 2.01
N PRO A 100 -0.23 13.94 1.05
CA PRO A 100 -1.47 14.15 0.31
C PRO A 100 -1.81 12.99 -0.63
N LYS A 101 -2.86 13.12 -1.44
CA LYS A 101 -3.25 12.06 -2.38
C LYS A 101 -2.13 11.76 -3.38
N ARG A 102 -2.06 10.50 -3.81
CA ARG A 102 -1.16 10.07 -4.89
C ARG A 102 -1.81 10.41 -6.23
N GLU A 103 -1.47 11.58 -6.76
CA GLU A 103 -1.98 12.09 -8.04
C GLU A 103 -1.70 11.11 -9.19
N ASP A 104 -0.53 10.48 -9.15
CA ASP A 104 -0.10 9.52 -10.14
C ASP A 104 -0.99 8.27 -10.19
N PHE A 105 -1.65 7.92 -9.07
CA PHE A 105 -2.57 6.76 -9.04
C PHE A 105 -3.91 7.05 -9.70
N LEU A 106 -4.26 8.31 -9.88
CA LEU A 106 -5.53 8.72 -10.51
C LEU A 106 -5.42 8.85 -12.02
N ARG A 107 -4.21 8.81 -12.57
CA ARG A 107 -3.98 8.84 -14.00
C ARG A 107 -4.13 7.46 -14.59
N LYS A 108 -4.72 7.41 -15.77
CA LYS A 108 -4.88 6.16 -16.53
C LYS A 108 -3.87 6.10 -17.66
#